data_970006db31b369b438e813b33201a40b
#
_entry.id   970006db31b369b438e813b33201a40b
#
_cell.length_a   1.000
_cell.length_b   1.000
_cell.length_c   1.000
_cell.angle_alpha   90.00
_cell.angle_beta   90.00
_cell.angle_gamma   90.00
#
_symmetry.space_group_name_H-M   'P 1'
#
loop_
_entity.id
_entity.type
_entity.pdbx_description
1 polymer ?
#
loop_
_entity_poly.entity_id
_entity_poly.type
_entity_poly.pdbx_seq_one_letter_code
_entity_poly.pdbx_strand_id
1 'polypeptide(L)'
;MDHTLLKPDATLEQIEKLIAEAKKYEFASVCVNPTWVKTAADLLQDSSVKVCTVIGFPLGATTSSVKAFETQDAISNGADEVDMVINIGALKSEQNELVESDIKAVVDASGDKLVKVIIETCLLSYDEKVQACQLAKLAGADFVKTSTGFSTGGATIEDVELMREVVGPNMGVKAAGGTRSYKDAQAFIKAGANRIGTSAGVAIMEGESVDGGY
;
A
#
# COMPACT_ATOMS: atom_id res chain seq x y z
N MET A 1 0.44 10.74 -5.01
CA MET A 1 0.99 10.10 -3.79
C MET A 1 -0.14 9.63 -2.91
N ASP A 2 0.09 8.61 -2.07
CA ASP A 2 -0.80 8.20 -1.00
C ASP A 2 -0.28 8.79 0.31
N HIS A 3 -0.97 9.81 0.83
CA HIS A 3 -0.58 10.49 2.06
C HIS A 3 -0.98 9.62 3.26
N THR A 4 0.00 9.16 4.04
CA THR A 4 -0.14 7.97 4.88
C THR A 4 0.02 8.27 6.36
N LEU A 5 -0.93 7.79 7.18
CA LEU A 5 -0.84 7.79 8.64
C LEU A 5 -1.41 6.47 9.18
N LEU A 6 -0.51 5.55 9.57
CA LEU A 6 -0.84 4.18 10.02
C LEU A 6 -0.38 3.91 11.46
N LYS A 7 0.08 4.92 12.19
CA LYS A 7 0.45 4.76 13.61
C LYS A 7 -0.77 4.31 14.43
N PRO A 8 -0.60 3.36 15.36
CA PRO A 8 -1.72 2.84 16.15
C PRO A 8 -2.32 3.86 17.11
N ASP A 9 -1.56 4.89 17.46
CA ASP A 9 -1.93 6.00 18.34
C ASP A 9 -2.40 7.26 17.57
N ALA A 10 -2.64 7.16 16.26
CA ALA A 10 -3.14 8.28 15.47
C ALA A 10 -4.48 8.79 16.01
N THR A 11 -4.56 10.09 16.27
CA THR A 11 -5.75 10.76 16.82
C THR A 11 -6.66 11.29 15.70
N LEU A 12 -7.92 11.58 16.02
CA LEU A 12 -8.86 12.20 15.09
C LEU A 12 -8.30 13.51 14.49
N GLU A 13 -7.71 14.37 15.32
CA GLU A 13 -7.11 15.65 14.88
C GLU A 13 -5.99 15.42 13.85
N GLN A 14 -5.18 14.38 14.03
CA GLN A 14 -4.14 14.03 13.06
C GLN A 14 -4.71 13.48 11.74
N ILE A 15 -5.81 12.74 11.80
CA ILE A 15 -6.53 12.26 10.60
C ILE A 15 -7.17 13.45 9.85
N GLU A 16 -7.82 14.38 10.54
CA GLU A 16 -8.39 15.59 9.95
C GLU A 16 -7.31 16.45 9.27
N LYS A 17 -6.16 16.60 9.92
CA LYS A 17 -4.99 17.27 9.34
C LYS A 17 -4.50 16.57 8.08
N LEU A 18 -4.32 15.24 8.11
CA LEU A 18 -3.91 14.44 6.96
C LEU A 18 -4.84 14.67 5.76
N ILE A 19 -6.14 14.67 6.01
CA ILE A 19 -7.16 14.87 4.98
C ILE A 19 -7.12 16.29 4.40
N ALA A 20 -6.98 17.31 5.25
CA ALA A 20 -6.86 18.69 4.81
C ALA A 20 -5.61 18.90 3.94
N GLU A 21 -4.48 18.31 4.33
CA GLU A 21 -3.25 18.30 3.54
C GLU A 21 -3.46 17.58 2.19
N ALA A 22 -4.10 16.41 2.19
CA ALA A 22 -4.35 15.66 0.97
C ALA A 22 -5.25 16.42 -0.02
N LYS A 23 -6.27 17.14 0.46
CA LYS A 23 -7.09 18.03 -0.37
C LYS A 23 -6.28 19.17 -0.93
N LYS A 24 -5.47 19.84 -0.10
CA LYS A 24 -4.66 21.02 -0.50
C LYS A 24 -3.66 20.68 -1.61
N TYR A 25 -3.01 19.51 -1.52
CA TYR A 25 -1.98 19.10 -2.47
C TYR A 25 -2.51 18.14 -3.56
N GLU A 26 -3.81 17.88 -3.60
CA GLU A 26 -4.47 16.99 -4.56
C GLU A 26 -3.79 15.61 -4.66
N PHE A 27 -3.50 15.01 -3.50
CA PHE A 27 -2.91 13.67 -3.46
C PHE A 27 -3.86 12.61 -4.02
N ALA A 28 -3.32 11.49 -4.49
CA ALA A 28 -4.12 10.42 -5.05
C ALA A 28 -5.06 9.81 -4.00
N SER A 29 -4.55 9.60 -2.78
CA SER A 29 -5.32 9.09 -1.66
C SER A 29 -4.78 9.55 -0.32
N VAL A 30 -5.59 9.42 0.73
CA VAL A 30 -5.11 9.22 2.10
C VAL A 30 -5.05 7.73 2.39
N CYS A 31 -4.04 7.28 3.16
CA CYS A 31 -3.95 5.88 3.60
C CYS A 31 -3.98 5.83 5.12
N VAL A 32 -5.02 5.22 5.67
CA VAL A 32 -5.33 5.20 7.10
C VAL A 32 -5.65 3.78 7.60
N ASN A 33 -5.56 3.56 8.91
CA ASN A 33 -6.02 2.30 9.50
C ASN A 33 -7.54 2.11 9.31
N PRO A 34 -8.05 0.87 9.27
CA PRO A 34 -9.46 0.57 8.98
C PRO A 34 -10.47 1.33 9.84
N THR A 35 -10.16 1.55 11.12
CA THR A 35 -11.01 2.32 12.06
C THR A 35 -11.32 3.74 11.59
N TRP A 36 -10.47 4.34 10.74
CA TRP A 36 -10.58 5.72 10.26
C TRP A 36 -11.22 5.85 8.88
N VAL A 37 -11.52 4.73 8.21
CA VAL A 37 -12.06 4.72 6.84
C VAL A 37 -13.36 5.53 6.74
N LYS A 38 -14.32 5.25 7.62
CA LYS A 38 -15.61 5.97 7.62
C LYS A 38 -15.43 7.47 7.81
N THR A 39 -14.59 7.87 8.77
CA THR A 39 -14.27 9.29 9.01
C THR A 39 -13.62 9.93 7.79
N ALA A 40 -12.65 9.26 7.17
CA ALA A 40 -11.98 9.77 5.98
C ALA A 40 -12.95 9.88 4.80
N ALA A 41 -13.81 8.90 4.57
CA ALA A 41 -14.82 8.92 3.53
C ALA A 41 -15.80 10.08 3.69
N ASP A 42 -16.29 10.31 4.90
CA ASP A 42 -17.22 11.43 5.19
C ASP A 42 -16.55 12.80 4.94
N LEU A 43 -15.29 12.96 5.31
CA LEU A 43 -14.55 14.22 5.14
C LEU A 43 -14.06 14.45 3.71
N LEU A 44 -14.06 13.42 2.86
CA LEU A 44 -13.60 13.49 1.46
C LEU A 44 -14.74 13.46 0.43
N GLN A 45 -16.03 13.50 0.84
CA GLN A 45 -17.19 13.38 -0.05
C GLN A 45 -17.14 14.33 -1.27
N ASP A 46 -16.66 15.55 -1.07
CA ASP A 46 -16.56 16.57 -2.14
C ASP A 46 -15.12 16.70 -2.69
N SER A 47 -14.35 15.63 -2.67
CA SER A 47 -12.94 15.61 -3.09
C SER A 47 -12.66 14.50 -4.10
N SER A 48 -11.67 14.74 -4.97
CA SER A 48 -11.11 13.69 -5.85
C SER A 48 -10.16 12.73 -5.13
N VAL A 49 -9.72 13.09 -3.91
CA VAL A 49 -8.81 12.27 -3.10
C VAL A 49 -9.50 11.00 -2.65
N LYS A 50 -8.87 9.87 -2.88
CA LYS A 50 -9.40 8.54 -2.56
C LYS A 50 -9.12 8.13 -1.11
N VAL A 51 -9.95 7.25 -0.56
CA VAL A 51 -9.71 6.62 0.73
C VAL A 51 -9.06 5.27 0.49
N CYS A 52 -7.81 5.12 0.95
CA CYS A 52 -7.07 3.86 0.98
C CYS A 52 -6.98 3.36 2.42
N THR A 53 -7.06 2.05 2.62
CA THR A 53 -6.78 1.43 3.91
C THR A 53 -5.95 0.16 3.75
N VAL A 54 -5.63 -0.49 4.85
CA VAL A 54 -4.75 -1.67 4.89
C VAL A 54 -5.51 -2.90 5.34
N ILE A 55 -5.12 -4.08 4.83
CA ILE A 55 -5.77 -5.37 5.07
C ILE A 55 -4.74 -6.41 5.53
N GLY A 56 -5.03 -7.12 6.61
CA GLY A 56 -4.12 -8.09 7.21
C GLY A 56 -2.81 -7.46 7.69
N PHE A 57 -2.85 -6.20 8.04
CA PHE A 57 -1.68 -5.35 8.22
C PHE A 57 -1.24 -5.28 9.70
N PRO A 58 0.09 -5.21 10.01
CA PRO A 58 1.19 -5.21 9.03
C PRO A 58 1.76 -6.61 8.73
N LEU A 59 1.30 -7.67 9.37
CA LEU A 59 1.95 -8.97 9.39
C LEU A 59 1.58 -9.90 8.22
N GLY A 60 0.42 -9.71 7.60
CA GLY A 60 -0.10 -10.61 6.56
C GLY A 60 -0.46 -12.02 7.05
N ALA A 61 -0.36 -12.28 8.36
CA ALA A 61 -0.39 -13.61 8.96
C ALA A 61 -1.78 -14.06 9.46
N THR A 62 -2.83 -13.34 9.09
CA THR A 62 -4.21 -13.78 9.35
C THR A 62 -4.73 -14.68 8.22
N THR A 63 -5.90 -15.30 8.41
CA THR A 63 -6.49 -16.19 7.39
C THR A 63 -7.10 -15.41 6.23
N SER A 64 -7.19 -16.04 5.07
CA SER A 64 -7.75 -15.42 3.86
C SER A 64 -9.21 -15.00 4.05
N SER A 65 -10.00 -15.76 4.79
CA SER A 65 -11.39 -15.39 5.11
C SER A 65 -11.49 -14.13 5.97
N VAL A 66 -10.55 -13.93 6.91
CA VAL A 66 -10.49 -12.71 7.73
C VAL A 66 -10.08 -11.51 6.89
N LYS A 67 -9.07 -11.65 5.99
CA LYS A 67 -8.70 -10.59 5.05
C LYS A 67 -9.85 -10.20 4.11
N ALA A 68 -10.57 -11.19 3.58
CA ALA A 68 -11.75 -10.94 2.74
C ALA A 68 -12.86 -10.18 3.52
N PHE A 69 -13.13 -10.57 4.76
CA PHE A 69 -14.10 -9.89 5.61
C PHE A 69 -13.65 -8.45 5.94
N GLU A 70 -12.39 -8.26 6.31
CA GLU A 70 -11.80 -6.94 6.57
C GLU A 70 -11.90 -6.03 5.32
N THR A 71 -11.69 -6.59 4.13
CA THR A 71 -11.85 -5.88 2.85
C THR A 71 -13.30 -5.45 2.65
N GLN A 72 -14.27 -6.34 2.83
CA GLN A 72 -15.69 -6.02 2.68
C GLN A 72 -16.15 -4.95 3.67
N ASP A 73 -15.70 -5.04 4.92
CA ASP A 73 -16.00 -4.03 5.95
C ASP A 73 -15.40 -2.67 5.57
N ALA A 74 -14.12 -2.63 5.15
CA ALA A 74 -13.46 -1.40 4.72
C ALA A 74 -14.19 -0.73 3.55
N ILE A 75 -14.59 -1.49 2.53
CA ILE A 75 -15.30 -0.97 1.36
C ILE A 75 -16.70 -0.48 1.73
N SER A 76 -17.42 -1.21 2.57
CA SER A 76 -18.74 -0.79 3.07
C SER A 76 -18.69 0.51 3.88
N ASN A 77 -17.55 0.79 4.51
CA ASN A 77 -17.26 2.04 5.22
C ASN A 77 -16.72 3.17 4.33
N GLY A 78 -16.52 2.92 3.04
CA GLY A 78 -16.17 3.93 2.04
C GLY A 78 -14.72 3.91 1.55
N ALA A 79 -13.98 2.82 1.71
CA ALA A 79 -12.67 2.66 1.09
C ALA A 79 -12.80 2.53 -0.44
N ASP A 80 -11.96 3.24 -1.17
CA ASP A 80 -11.82 3.16 -2.63
C ASP A 80 -10.68 2.24 -3.04
N GLU A 81 -9.68 2.08 -2.17
CA GLU A 81 -8.47 1.30 -2.41
C GLU A 81 -8.10 0.52 -1.14
N VAL A 82 -7.54 -0.67 -1.31
CA VAL A 82 -7.04 -1.49 -0.20
C VAL A 82 -5.61 -1.96 -0.47
N ASP A 83 -4.74 -1.87 0.54
CA ASP A 83 -3.36 -2.34 0.52
C ASP A 83 -3.26 -3.57 1.43
N MET A 84 -3.32 -4.78 0.87
CA MET A 84 -3.21 -6.02 1.65
C MET A 84 -1.76 -6.46 1.80
N VAL A 85 -1.43 -7.15 2.89
CA VAL A 85 -0.13 -7.81 3.07
C VAL A 85 -0.25 -9.29 2.73
N ILE A 86 0.69 -9.81 1.91
CA ILE A 86 0.73 -11.26 1.60
C ILE A 86 0.98 -12.11 2.84
N ASN A 87 0.65 -13.39 2.76
CA ASN A 87 1.10 -14.36 3.75
C ASN A 87 2.57 -14.72 3.49
N ILE A 88 3.47 -13.96 4.13
CA ILE A 88 4.92 -14.09 3.96
C ILE A 88 5.43 -15.49 4.38
N GLY A 89 4.89 -16.01 5.48
CA GLY A 89 5.26 -17.36 5.96
C GLY A 89 4.89 -18.45 4.96
N ALA A 90 3.72 -18.36 4.34
CA ALA A 90 3.30 -19.29 3.30
C ALA A 90 4.19 -19.19 2.05
N LEU A 91 4.55 -17.97 1.61
CA LEU A 91 5.47 -17.77 0.49
C LEU A 91 6.84 -18.42 0.76
N LYS A 92 7.42 -18.18 1.95
CA LYS A 92 8.70 -18.77 2.36
C LYS A 92 8.65 -20.29 2.51
N SER A 93 7.48 -20.84 2.71
CA SER A 93 7.22 -22.29 2.76
C SER A 93 6.85 -22.87 1.40
N GLU A 94 7.01 -22.11 0.32
CA GLU A 94 6.68 -22.49 -1.07
C GLU A 94 5.20 -22.89 -1.28
N GLN A 95 4.31 -22.43 -0.38
CA GLN A 95 2.87 -22.69 -0.46
C GLN A 95 2.20 -21.65 -1.41
N ASN A 96 2.60 -21.68 -2.68
CA ASN A 96 2.22 -20.69 -3.69
C ASN A 96 0.71 -20.63 -3.92
N GLU A 97 0.03 -21.78 -3.94
CA GLU A 97 -1.44 -21.85 -4.10
C GLU A 97 -2.17 -21.16 -2.94
N LEU A 98 -1.64 -21.26 -1.70
CA LEU A 98 -2.19 -20.57 -0.55
C LEU A 98 -1.99 -19.05 -0.68
N VAL A 99 -0.81 -18.60 -1.11
CA VAL A 99 -0.52 -17.17 -1.30
C VAL A 99 -1.42 -16.58 -2.39
N GLU A 100 -1.54 -17.26 -3.53
CA GLU A 100 -2.40 -16.83 -4.63
C GLU A 100 -3.87 -16.75 -4.19
N SER A 101 -4.39 -17.81 -3.54
CA SER A 101 -5.77 -17.84 -3.07
C SER A 101 -6.06 -16.80 -1.98
N ASP A 102 -5.08 -16.48 -1.13
CA ASP A 102 -5.16 -15.41 -0.13
C ASP A 102 -5.32 -14.03 -0.79
N ILE A 103 -4.49 -13.75 -1.79
CA ILE A 103 -4.60 -12.49 -2.57
C ILE A 103 -5.93 -12.44 -3.32
N LYS A 104 -6.29 -13.55 -3.99
CA LYS A 104 -7.54 -13.62 -4.75
C LYS A 104 -8.78 -13.42 -3.87
N ALA A 105 -8.77 -13.91 -2.64
CA ALA A 105 -9.88 -13.70 -1.71
C ALA A 105 -10.10 -12.22 -1.40
N VAL A 106 -9.05 -11.42 -1.33
CA VAL A 106 -9.13 -9.96 -1.16
C VAL A 106 -9.59 -9.29 -2.47
N VAL A 107 -9.04 -9.69 -3.62
CA VAL A 107 -9.44 -9.18 -4.94
C VAL A 107 -10.93 -9.42 -5.18
N ASP A 108 -11.42 -10.65 -4.94
CA ASP A 108 -12.84 -10.99 -5.11
C ASP A 108 -13.73 -10.20 -4.13
N ALA A 109 -13.28 -9.99 -2.89
CA ALA A 109 -14.00 -9.23 -1.87
C ALA A 109 -14.01 -7.71 -2.15
N SER A 110 -13.05 -7.20 -2.91
CA SER A 110 -12.94 -5.77 -3.25
C SER A 110 -13.92 -5.32 -4.34
N GLY A 111 -14.48 -6.25 -5.12
CA GLY A 111 -15.36 -5.94 -6.24
C GLY A 111 -14.64 -5.13 -7.32
N ASP A 112 -15.04 -3.87 -7.51
CA ASP A 112 -14.44 -2.92 -8.47
C ASP A 112 -13.39 -1.99 -7.84
N LYS A 113 -13.08 -2.18 -6.56
CA LYS A 113 -12.11 -1.35 -5.84
C LYS A 113 -10.68 -1.82 -6.05
N LEU A 114 -9.75 -0.87 -6.06
CA LEU A 114 -8.35 -1.11 -6.36
C LEU A 114 -7.64 -1.86 -5.23
N VAL A 115 -6.95 -2.95 -5.59
CA VAL A 115 -6.18 -3.79 -4.66
C VAL A 115 -4.68 -3.65 -4.92
N LYS A 116 -3.92 -3.30 -3.87
CA LYS A 116 -2.46 -3.30 -3.89
C LYS A 116 -1.93 -4.39 -2.97
N VAL A 117 -0.96 -5.13 -3.43
CA VAL A 117 -0.37 -6.27 -2.70
C VAL A 117 0.99 -5.89 -2.14
N ILE A 118 1.10 -5.75 -0.82
CA ILE A 118 2.35 -5.52 -0.11
C ILE A 118 3.10 -6.83 -0.01
N ILE A 119 4.25 -6.92 -0.67
CA ILE A 119 5.08 -8.13 -0.64
C ILE A 119 6.13 -8.13 0.47
N GLU A 120 6.40 -6.99 1.12
CA GLU A 120 7.40 -6.78 2.19
C GLU A 120 8.80 -7.20 1.75
N THR A 121 9.33 -6.48 0.78
CA THR A 121 10.57 -6.82 0.06
C THR A 121 11.77 -7.08 0.96
N CYS A 122 11.88 -6.38 2.11
CA CYS A 122 13.01 -6.54 3.03
C CYS A 122 13.08 -7.91 3.73
N LEU A 123 12.00 -8.71 3.68
CA LEU A 123 11.96 -10.06 4.24
C LEU A 123 12.15 -11.15 3.18
N LEU A 124 12.25 -10.78 1.91
CA LEU A 124 12.24 -11.71 0.77
C LEU A 124 13.59 -11.77 0.06
N SER A 125 13.98 -12.97 -0.39
CA SER A 125 15.05 -13.16 -1.36
C SER A 125 14.64 -12.63 -2.75
N TYR A 126 15.59 -12.56 -3.68
CA TYR A 126 15.30 -12.16 -5.07
C TYR A 126 14.22 -13.03 -5.70
N ASP A 127 14.34 -14.35 -5.62
CA ASP A 127 13.39 -15.30 -6.21
C ASP A 127 12.01 -15.22 -5.55
N GLU A 128 11.97 -15.03 -4.23
CA GLU A 128 10.71 -14.83 -3.49
C GLU A 128 10.00 -13.52 -3.90
N LYS A 129 10.74 -12.43 -4.18
CA LYS A 129 10.16 -11.17 -4.71
C LYS A 129 9.54 -11.38 -6.09
N VAL A 130 10.25 -12.09 -6.98
CA VAL A 130 9.73 -12.45 -8.31
C VAL A 130 8.45 -13.27 -8.17
N GLN A 131 8.48 -14.31 -7.34
CA GLN A 131 7.34 -15.20 -7.10
C GLN A 131 6.14 -14.43 -6.54
N ALA A 132 6.34 -13.58 -5.53
CA ALA A 132 5.27 -12.76 -4.93
C ALA A 132 4.61 -11.83 -5.97
N CYS A 133 5.39 -11.19 -6.83
CA CYS A 133 4.88 -10.34 -7.90
C CYS A 133 4.07 -11.14 -8.94
N GLN A 134 4.54 -12.33 -9.30
CA GLN A 134 3.83 -13.22 -10.23
C GLN A 134 2.49 -13.69 -9.65
N LEU A 135 2.47 -14.10 -8.38
CA LEU A 135 1.24 -14.53 -7.69
C LEU A 135 0.24 -13.39 -7.55
N ALA A 136 0.70 -12.16 -7.23
CA ALA A 136 -0.16 -10.99 -7.19
C ALA A 136 -0.81 -10.70 -8.55
N LYS A 137 -0.04 -10.82 -9.63
CA LYS A 137 -0.54 -10.66 -11.00
C LYS A 137 -1.53 -11.75 -11.39
N LEU A 138 -1.26 -13.01 -11.06
CA LEU A 138 -2.15 -14.15 -11.34
C LEU A 138 -3.47 -14.02 -10.58
N ALA A 139 -3.42 -13.57 -9.34
CA ALA A 139 -4.60 -13.34 -8.52
C ALA A 139 -5.47 -12.15 -8.97
N GLY A 140 -4.99 -11.32 -9.91
CA GLY A 140 -5.73 -10.21 -10.49
C GLY A 140 -5.63 -8.90 -9.69
N ALA A 141 -4.59 -8.72 -8.88
CA ALA A 141 -4.35 -7.45 -8.19
C ALA A 141 -3.95 -6.33 -9.16
N ASP A 142 -4.27 -5.08 -8.80
CA ASP A 142 -3.98 -3.90 -9.63
C ASP A 142 -2.55 -3.40 -9.44
N PHE A 143 -1.99 -3.56 -8.23
CA PHE A 143 -0.65 -3.11 -7.87
C PHE A 143 0.10 -4.15 -7.06
N VAL A 144 1.43 -4.12 -7.17
CA VAL A 144 2.34 -4.61 -6.14
C VAL A 144 2.94 -3.42 -5.38
N LYS A 145 3.13 -3.58 -4.06
CA LYS A 145 3.70 -2.56 -3.18
C LYS A 145 4.89 -3.14 -2.43
N THR A 146 5.95 -2.36 -2.27
CA THR A 146 7.19 -2.83 -1.67
C THR A 146 7.05 -3.23 -0.20
N SER A 147 6.52 -2.36 0.63
CA SER A 147 6.74 -2.42 2.08
C SER A 147 5.55 -1.92 2.90
N THR A 148 5.42 -2.44 4.12
CA THR A 148 4.46 -1.94 5.12
C THR A 148 4.92 -0.63 5.76
N GLY A 149 6.23 -0.44 5.93
CA GLY A 149 6.83 0.59 6.76
C GLY A 149 6.99 0.21 8.24
N PHE A 150 6.56 -1.00 8.62
CA PHE A 150 6.60 -1.52 10.00
C PHE A 150 7.57 -2.69 10.18
N SER A 151 8.45 -2.92 9.20
CA SER A 151 9.47 -3.95 9.25
C SER A 151 10.88 -3.34 9.24
N THR A 152 11.89 -4.13 8.94
CA THR A 152 13.30 -3.77 9.03
C THR A 152 13.80 -2.89 7.88
N GLY A 153 13.03 -2.77 6.79
CA GLY A 153 13.40 -1.97 5.61
C GLY A 153 12.19 -1.41 4.86
N GLY A 154 12.47 -0.49 3.95
CA GLY A 154 11.51 0.15 3.05
C GLY A 154 11.81 -0.14 1.58
N ALA A 155 11.28 0.69 0.68
CA ALA A 155 11.55 0.59 -0.76
C ALA A 155 13.03 0.83 -1.08
N THR A 156 13.56 0.06 -2.01
CA THR A 156 14.85 0.31 -2.67
C THR A 156 14.63 0.49 -4.17
N ILE A 157 15.59 1.13 -4.84
CA ILE A 157 15.53 1.32 -6.30
C ILE A 157 15.51 -0.03 -7.00
N GLU A 158 16.38 -0.93 -6.57
CA GLU A 158 16.54 -2.28 -7.11
C GLU A 158 15.24 -3.10 -6.98
N ASP A 159 14.56 -2.99 -5.84
CA ASP A 159 13.27 -3.67 -5.65
C ASP A 159 12.19 -3.12 -6.58
N VAL A 160 12.12 -1.81 -6.74
CA VAL A 160 11.13 -1.18 -7.63
C VAL A 160 11.39 -1.56 -9.09
N GLU A 161 12.66 -1.54 -9.53
CA GLU A 161 13.06 -1.97 -10.88
C GLU A 161 12.69 -3.44 -11.13
N LEU A 162 13.03 -4.33 -10.19
CA LEU A 162 12.66 -5.74 -10.26
C LEU A 162 11.15 -5.94 -10.34
N MET A 163 10.39 -5.30 -9.44
CA MET A 163 8.94 -5.42 -9.42
C MET A 163 8.32 -4.94 -10.74
N ARG A 164 8.80 -3.80 -11.28
CA ARG A 164 8.36 -3.29 -12.58
C ARG A 164 8.66 -4.26 -13.71
N GLU A 165 9.87 -4.86 -13.74
CA GLU A 165 10.24 -5.86 -14.73
C GLU A 165 9.29 -7.06 -14.71
N VAL A 166 9.02 -7.60 -13.51
CA VAL A 166 8.21 -8.81 -13.34
C VAL A 166 6.73 -8.57 -13.69
N VAL A 167 6.14 -7.48 -13.21
CA VAL A 167 4.71 -7.24 -13.45
C VAL A 167 4.42 -6.64 -14.82
N GLY A 168 5.40 -6.07 -15.49
CA GLY A 168 5.25 -5.44 -16.80
C GLY A 168 4.59 -4.06 -16.73
N PRO A 169 4.21 -3.46 -17.88
CA PRO A 169 3.77 -2.07 -17.94
C PRO A 169 2.33 -1.82 -17.45
N ASN A 170 1.50 -2.85 -17.41
CA ASN A 170 0.05 -2.71 -17.20
C ASN A 170 -0.36 -2.76 -15.72
N MET A 171 0.43 -3.40 -14.86
CA MET A 171 0.19 -3.46 -13.42
C MET A 171 0.93 -2.33 -12.71
N GLY A 172 0.32 -1.77 -11.66
CA GLY A 172 0.92 -0.70 -10.88
C GLY A 172 2.06 -1.19 -9.98
N VAL A 173 3.04 -0.31 -9.73
CA VAL A 173 4.08 -0.50 -8.71
C VAL A 173 4.04 0.67 -7.74
N LYS A 174 3.84 0.37 -6.45
CA LYS A 174 3.86 1.36 -5.37
C LYS A 174 5.14 1.21 -4.54
N ALA A 175 5.96 2.26 -4.50
CA ALA A 175 7.08 2.37 -3.57
C ALA A 175 6.59 2.97 -2.25
N ALA A 176 6.87 2.31 -1.13
CA ALA A 176 6.48 2.76 0.20
C ALA A 176 7.55 2.41 1.24
N GLY A 177 7.67 3.26 2.28
CA GLY A 177 8.74 3.16 3.27
C GLY A 177 10.05 3.76 2.76
N GLY A 178 10.55 4.78 3.46
CA GLY A 178 11.82 5.40 3.14
C GLY A 178 11.81 6.55 2.12
N THR A 179 10.67 6.93 1.56
CA THR A 179 10.57 8.12 0.69
C THR A 179 10.47 9.37 1.56
N ARG A 180 11.55 10.14 1.65
CA ARG A 180 11.71 11.27 2.58
C ARG A 180 11.95 12.60 1.91
N SER A 181 12.21 12.59 0.60
CA SER A 181 12.53 13.79 -0.18
C SER A 181 11.94 13.72 -1.59
N TYR A 182 11.87 14.87 -2.23
CA TYR A 182 11.51 14.96 -3.64
C TYR A 182 12.46 14.14 -4.53
N LYS A 183 13.75 14.11 -4.19
CA LYS A 183 14.76 13.32 -4.89
C LYS A 183 14.48 11.82 -4.80
N ASP A 184 14.10 11.31 -3.61
CA ASP A 184 13.76 9.89 -3.45
C ASP A 184 12.53 9.55 -4.29
N ALA A 185 11.49 10.38 -4.23
CA ALA A 185 10.27 10.19 -5.02
C ALA A 185 10.56 10.13 -6.52
N GLN A 186 11.39 11.06 -7.03
CA GLN A 186 11.81 11.06 -8.43
C GLN A 186 12.61 9.80 -8.79
N ALA A 187 13.49 9.33 -7.91
CA ALA A 187 14.29 8.13 -8.13
C ALA A 187 13.39 6.89 -8.24
N PHE A 188 12.39 6.73 -7.35
CA PHE A 188 11.44 5.63 -7.44
C PHE A 188 10.54 5.71 -8.69
N ILE A 189 10.11 6.91 -9.10
CA ILE A 189 9.35 7.07 -10.35
C ILE A 189 10.20 6.65 -11.54
N LYS A 190 11.48 7.06 -11.58
CA LYS A 190 12.41 6.67 -12.65
C LYS A 190 12.67 5.16 -12.67
N ALA A 191 12.70 4.51 -11.50
CA ALA A 191 12.82 3.06 -11.37
C ALA A 191 11.55 2.29 -11.80
N GLY A 192 10.43 2.98 -12.04
CA GLY A 192 9.21 2.37 -12.54
C GLY A 192 8.01 2.40 -11.58
N ALA A 193 8.12 3.05 -10.42
CA ALA A 193 6.96 3.27 -9.56
C ALA A 193 6.01 4.29 -10.20
N ASN A 194 4.72 4.02 -10.15
CA ASN A 194 3.68 4.96 -10.56
C ASN A 194 2.76 5.36 -9.39
N ARG A 195 3.09 4.92 -8.18
CA ARG A 195 2.49 5.36 -6.92
C ARG A 195 3.56 5.43 -5.83
N ILE A 196 3.52 6.45 -4.99
CA ILE A 196 4.41 6.64 -3.83
C ILE A 196 3.56 6.70 -2.57
N GLY A 197 3.87 5.84 -1.58
CA GLY A 197 3.29 5.89 -0.25
C GLY A 197 4.26 6.53 0.74
N THR A 198 3.84 7.60 1.41
CA THR A 198 4.71 8.33 2.34
C THR A 198 3.89 9.11 3.38
N SER A 199 4.46 9.27 4.58
CA SER A 199 3.98 10.23 5.58
C SER A 199 4.54 11.65 5.38
N ALA A 200 5.55 11.80 4.52
CA ALA A 200 6.24 13.05 4.24
C ALA A 200 5.69 13.79 2.99
N GLY A 201 4.46 13.51 2.58
CA GLY A 201 3.91 13.99 1.31
C GLY A 201 3.99 15.51 1.16
N VAL A 202 3.66 16.27 2.20
CA VAL A 202 3.72 17.75 2.19
C VAL A 202 5.14 18.24 1.99
N ALA A 203 6.09 17.75 2.79
CA ALA A 203 7.50 18.15 2.69
C ALA A 203 8.08 17.85 1.30
N ILE A 204 7.73 16.69 0.73
CA ILE A 204 8.13 16.31 -0.64
C ILE A 204 7.60 17.32 -1.67
N MET A 205 6.33 17.74 -1.56
CA MET A 205 5.73 18.73 -2.48
C MET A 205 6.32 20.12 -2.31
N GLU A 206 6.77 20.48 -1.12
CA GLU A 206 7.41 21.77 -0.80
C GLU A 206 8.92 21.77 -1.10
N GLY A 207 9.48 20.64 -1.57
CA GLY A 207 10.90 20.50 -1.90
C GLY A 207 11.79 20.31 -0.70
N GLU A 208 11.22 20.00 0.46
CA GLU A 208 11.92 19.74 1.71
C GLU A 208 12.30 18.25 1.85
N SER A 209 13.13 17.96 2.84
CA SER A 209 13.45 16.60 3.27
C SER A 209 13.14 16.45 4.75
N VAL A 210 12.67 15.26 5.16
CA VAL A 210 12.39 14.96 6.56
C VAL A 210 13.32 13.87 7.08
N ASP A 211 13.80 14.04 8.30
CA ASP A 211 14.52 13.02 9.04
C ASP A 211 13.50 12.12 9.77
N GLY A 212 13.52 10.81 9.49
CA GLY A 212 12.62 9.83 10.08
C GLY A 212 11.62 9.23 9.08
N GLY A 213 11.21 8.02 9.36
CA GLY A 213 10.15 7.27 8.66
C GLY A 213 9.06 6.89 9.67
N TYR A 214 8.09 6.05 9.23
CA TYR A 214 7.00 5.55 10.09
C TYR A 214 7.44 5.24 11.51
#